data_33a053f0ffd0b0bb77231fbc9eb3a6f0
#
_entry.id   33a053f0ffd0b0bb77231fbc9eb3a6f0
#
_cell.length_a   1.000
_cell.length_b   1.000
_cell.length_c   1.000
_cell.angle_alpha   90.00
_cell.angle_beta   90.00
_cell.angle_gamma   90.00
#
_symmetry.space_group_name_H-M   'P 1'
#
loop_
_entity.id
_entity.type
_entity.pdbx_description
1 polymer ?
#
loop_
_entity_poly.entity_id
_entity_poly.type
_entity_poly.pdbx_seq_one_letter_code
_entity_poly.pdbx_strand_id
1 'polypeptide(L)'
;MKVTQIKELVNSSLKEVNGTSEVLKEDLSNVVDIGKDLANNDDIDNFVKKLVDRVGKTVFNNRLYQGSAPSVLMDAWEFGSIVEKVDADLPNVEENDSWNLQDGKSYDQDIFYQPKVSAKFFNSKITFDIPMSFTKMQVKSAFNSATELNSFLSMLMTKVQNAATVNLDGLIMKTINNFTAQVVHANKGLQTINLLSLYNDTTGENLTSAKALTNPAFIKFANLTINSYRDRIAKMSTLFNAGGVNKFTPLANQHLVVLSDFASASKVYLEAETYNQDNVKISNYDSVPYWQGTGTKYGFNDISKIDVAIKDGATTTEVVQTGILGVLFDTNALGVSCQNPRTTTAVNARAEFYTNFNKYDAMYYNDLNENFIVFMVADKAK
;
A
#
# COMPACT_ATOMS: atom_id res chain seq x y z
N MET A 1 -17.36 -1.44 -18.26
CA MET A 1 -18.24 -2.57 -17.92
C MET A 1 -18.73 -3.25 -19.20
N LYS A 2 -18.82 -4.59 -19.22
CA LYS A 2 -19.40 -5.28 -20.40
C LYS A 2 -20.93 -5.20 -20.34
N VAL A 3 -21.61 -5.13 -21.49
CA VAL A 3 -23.09 -5.05 -21.57
C VAL A 3 -23.76 -6.21 -20.81
N THR A 4 -23.17 -7.40 -20.85
CA THR A 4 -23.63 -8.58 -20.12
C THR A 4 -23.64 -8.39 -18.61
N GLN A 5 -22.64 -7.72 -18.03
CA GLN A 5 -22.57 -7.44 -16.59
C GLN A 5 -23.64 -6.42 -16.15
N ILE A 6 -23.92 -5.44 -17.01
CA ILE A 6 -25.00 -4.47 -16.76
C ILE A 6 -26.36 -5.16 -16.77
N LYS A 7 -26.60 -6.00 -17.76
CA LYS A 7 -27.81 -6.81 -17.86
C LYS A 7 -28.02 -7.66 -16.59
N GLU A 8 -26.99 -8.37 -16.12
CA GLU A 8 -27.06 -9.19 -14.91
C GLU A 8 -27.38 -8.36 -13.66
N LEU A 9 -26.72 -7.21 -13.49
CA LEU A 9 -26.97 -6.29 -12.39
C LEU A 9 -28.40 -5.76 -12.37
N VAL A 10 -28.88 -5.27 -13.51
CA VAL A 10 -30.21 -4.71 -13.65
C VAL A 10 -31.27 -5.81 -13.47
N ASN A 11 -31.14 -6.94 -14.14
CA ASN A 11 -32.09 -8.06 -14.05
C ASN A 11 -32.17 -8.63 -12.64
N SER A 12 -31.04 -8.77 -11.96
CA SER A 12 -31.06 -9.26 -10.58
C SER A 12 -31.68 -8.28 -9.61
N SER A 13 -31.55 -6.97 -9.87
CA SER A 13 -32.22 -5.93 -9.07
C SER A 13 -33.74 -5.88 -9.36
N LEU A 14 -34.15 -6.03 -10.61
CA LEU A 14 -35.56 -6.11 -11.03
C LEU A 14 -36.27 -7.34 -10.41
N LYS A 15 -35.63 -8.50 -10.41
CA LYS A 15 -36.17 -9.73 -9.79
C LYS A 15 -36.43 -9.56 -8.29
N GLU A 16 -35.61 -8.82 -7.57
CA GLU A 16 -35.80 -8.57 -6.15
C GLU A 16 -36.93 -7.58 -5.85
N VAL A 17 -37.25 -6.67 -6.79
CA VAL A 17 -38.27 -5.64 -6.61
C VAL A 17 -39.62 -6.14 -7.09
N ASN A 18 -39.73 -6.67 -8.31
CA ASN A 18 -40.99 -7.00 -8.98
C ASN A 18 -41.32 -8.51 -9.05
N GLY A 19 -40.49 -9.34 -8.42
CA GLY A 19 -40.82 -10.75 -8.26
C GLY A 19 -40.69 -11.64 -9.50
N THR A 20 -40.80 -11.22 -10.77
CA THR A 20 -40.55 -12.17 -11.90
C THR A 20 -40.75 -11.69 -13.32
N SER A 21 -41.38 -10.58 -13.68
CA SER A 21 -41.98 -10.58 -15.02
C SER A 21 -41.23 -9.92 -16.15
N GLU A 22 -40.30 -8.95 -15.88
CA GLU A 22 -39.62 -8.30 -16.99
C GLU A 22 -38.12 -8.35 -16.83
N VAL A 23 -37.47 -9.08 -17.76
CA VAL A 23 -36.04 -9.23 -17.83
C VAL A 23 -35.51 -8.33 -18.95
N LEU A 24 -34.46 -7.55 -18.64
CA LEU A 24 -33.76 -6.73 -19.63
C LEU A 24 -33.21 -7.62 -20.74
N LYS A 25 -33.53 -7.33 -22.01
CA LYS A 25 -33.03 -8.09 -23.15
C LYS A 25 -31.55 -7.90 -23.37
N GLU A 26 -30.91 -8.79 -24.12
CA GLU A 26 -29.47 -8.75 -24.36
C GLU A 26 -29.00 -7.50 -25.10
N ASP A 27 -29.83 -6.99 -25.99
CA ASP A 27 -29.61 -5.78 -26.79
C ASP A 27 -30.05 -4.48 -26.05
N LEU A 28 -30.55 -4.60 -24.82
CA LEU A 28 -31.09 -3.51 -24.03
C LEU A 28 -32.27 -2.77 -24.72
N SER A 29 -32.92 -3.35 -25.71
CA SER A 29 -33.97 -2.71 -26.51
C SER A 29 -35.21 -2.34 -25.71
N ASN A 30 -35.51 -3.05 -24.62
CA ASN A 30 -36.69 -2.83 -23.77
C ASN A 30 -36.41 -1.97 -22.51
N VAL A 31 -35.27 -1.29 -22.45
CA VAL A 31 -34.88 -0.50 -21.26
C VAL A 31 -35.85 0.64 -20.96
N VAL A 32 -36.42 1.25 -22.02
CA VAL A 32 -37.40 2.35 -21.87
C VAL A 32 -38.71 1.88 -21.29
N ASP A 33 -39.17 0.70 -21.71
CA ASP A 33 -40.45 0.13 -21.22
C ASP A 33 -40.32 -0.27 -19.75
N ILE A 34 -39.22 -0.92 -19.38
CA ILE A 34 -38.92 -1.25 -17.99
C ILE A 34 -38.82 0.04 -17.13
N GLY A 35 -38.18 1.10 -17.63
CA GLY A 35 -38.13 2.38 -16.95
C GLY A 35 -39.50 3.01 -16.71
N LYS A 36 -40.43 2.89 -17.67
CA LYS A 36 -41.83 3.36 -17.52
C LYS A 36 -42.58 2.54 -16.47
N ASP A 37 -42.46 1.22 -16.49
CA ASP A 37 -43.12 0.35 -15.55
C ASP A 37 -42.64 0.56 -14.11
N LEU A 38 -41.35 0.72 -13.89
CA LEU A 38 -40.78 1.10 -12.59
C LEU A 38 -41.29 2.47 -12.10
N ALA A 39 -41.45 3.43 -13.02
CA ALA A 39 -41.97 4.76 -12.67
C ALA A 39 -43.47 4.77 -12.35
N ASN A 40 -44.25 3.92 -13.02
CA ASN A 40 -45.71 3.82 -12.82
C ASN A 40 -46.08 3.07 -11.54
N ASN A 41 -45.25 2.11 -11.11
CA ASN A 41 -45.49 1.30 -9.91
C ASN A 41 -44.89 1.88 -8.63
N ASP A 42 -44.33 3.07 -8.64
CA ASP A 42 -43.61 3.68 -7.52
C ASP A 42 -42.44 2.85 -6.97
N ASP A 43 -42.00 1.83 -7.71
CA ASP A 43 -40.92 0.90 -7.33
C ASP A 43 -39.53 1.40 -7.65
N ILE A 44 -39.42 2.59 -8.23
CA ILE A 44 -38.15 3.16 -8.66
C ILE A 44 -37.17 3.36 -7.47
N ASP A 45 -37.71 3.70 -6.31
CA ASP A 45 -36.90 3.91 -5.10
C ASP A 45 -36.30 2.61 -4.58
N ASN A 46 -37.10 1.54 -4.57
CA ASN A 46 -36.66 0.21 -4.19
C ASN A 46 -35.63 -0.37 -5.20
N PHE A 47 -35.90 -0.18 -6.50
CA PHE A 47 -35.04 -0.60 -7.56
C PHE A 47 -33.64 0.10 -7.47
N VAL A 48 -33.66 1.43 -7.34
CA VAL A 48 -32.40 2.21 -7.21
C VAL A 48 -31.59 1.77 -6.00
N LYS A 49 -32.24 1.60 -4.85
CA LYS A 49 -31.58 1.11 -3.64
C LYS A 49 -30.90 -0.23 -3.88
N LYS A 50 -31.59 -1.20 -4.46
CA LYS A 50 -31.05 -2.53 -4.76
C LYS A 50 -29.95 -2.50 -5.81
N LEU A 51 -30.14 -1.72 -6.89
CA LEU A 51 -29.14 -1.58 -7.95
C LEU A 51 -27.83 -1.01 -7.41
N VAL A 52 -27.91 0.04 -6.63
CA VAL A 52 -26.74 0.72 -6.08
C VAL A 52 -26.00 -0.14 -5.06
N ASP A 53 -26.73 -0.87 -4.20
CA ASP A 53 -26.13 -1.85 -3.29
C ASP A 53 -25.36 -2.93 -4.05
N ARG A 54 -25.90 -3.42 -5.18
CA ARG A 54 -25.22 -4.40 -6.02
C ARG A 54 -24.01 -3.84 -6.76
N VAL A 55 -24.14 -2.61 -7.29
CA VAL A 55 -23.01 -1.90 -7.90
C VAL A 55 -21.87 -1.74 -6.89
N GLY A 56 -22.16 -1.29 -5.68
CA GLY A 56 -21.19 -1.18 -4.61
C GLY A 56 -20.49 -2.50 -4.30
N LYS A 57 -21.25 -3.57 -4.10
CA LYS A 57 -20.72 -4.93 -3.90
C LYS A 57 -19.86 -5.41 -5.07
N THR A 58 -20.28 -5.14 -6.31
CA THR A 58 -19.54 -5.54 -7.52
C THR A 58 -18.19 -4.80 -7.62
N VAL A 59 -18.17 -3.50 -7.34
CA VAL A 59 -16.92 -2.71 -7.30
C VAL A 59 -15.94 -3.28 -6.30
N PHE A 60 -16.39 -3.64 -5.11
CA PHE A 60 -15.52 -4.18 -4.07
C PHE A 60 -15.11 -5.65 -4.30
N ASN A 61 -15.92 -6.45 -4.95
CA ASN A 61 -15.59 -7.85 -5.26
C ASN A 61 -14.64 -8.00 -6.47
N ASN A 62 -14.77 -7.13 -7.48
CA ASN A 62 -13.95 -7.16 -8.69
C ASN A 62 -12.74 -6.22 -8.58
N ARG A 63 -12.07 -6.21 -7.46
CA ARG A 63 -10.92 -5.34 -7.21
C ARG A 63 -9.82 -5.54 -8.24
N LEU A 64 -9.79 -4.71 -9.24
CA LEU A 64 -8.60 -4.41 -10.01
C LEU A 64 -7.98 -3.16 -9.39
N TYR A 65 -7.27 -3.32 -8.28
CA TYR A 65 -6.42 -2.26 -7.76
C TYR A 65 -5.29 -2.04 -8.77
N GLN A 66 -5.32 -0.90 -9.43
CA GLN A 66 -4.29 -0.45 -10.38
C GLN A 66 -3.83 0.96 -9.99
N GLY A 67 -3.55 1.13 -8.70
CA GLY A 67 -2.97 2.37 -8.20
C GLY A 67 -1.50 2.51 -8.57
N SER A 68 -0.96 3.71 -8.35
CA SER A 68 0.48 4.00 -8.51
C SER A 68 1.30 3.70 -7.25
N ALA A 69 0.64 3.28 -6.18
CA ALA A 69 1.30 2.95 -4.93
C ALA A 69 2.00 1.58 -4.98
N PRO A 70 3.04 1.40 -4.18
CA PRO A 70 3.73 0.12 -4.06
C PRO A 70 2.79 -1.03 -3.68
N SER A 71 3.13 -2.23 -4.16
CA SER A 71 2.36 -3.46 -3.96
C SER A 71 2.53 -4.02 -2.53
N VAL A 72 2.03 -3.29 -1.53
CA VAL A 72 2.02 -3.67 -0.11
C VAL A 72 0.64 -4.09 0.39
N LEU A 73 -0.31 -4.30 -0.52
CA LEU A 73 -1.63 -4.81 -0.16
C LEU A 73 -1.52 -6.26 0.28
N MET A 74 -2.08 -6.54 1.43
CA MET A 74 -2.24 -7.88 1.96
C MET A 74 -3.66 -8.39 1.71
N ASP A 75 -3.83 -9.69 1.67
CA ASP A 75 -5.16 -10.31 1.61
C ASP A 75 -6.03 -9.83 2.78
N ALA A 76 -7.32 -9.72 2.52
CA ALA A 76 -8.26 -9.35 3.57
C ALA A 76 -8.32 -10.46 4.62
N TRP A 77 -8.04 -10.10 5.87
CA TRP A 77 -8.22 -11.05 6.97
C TRP A 77 -9.69 -11.22 7.28
N GLU A 78 -10.14 -12.45 7.29
CA GLU A 78 -11.51 -12.76 7.69
C GLU A 78 -11.76 -12.37 9.15
N PHE A 79 -13.00 -11.95 9.45
CA PHE A 79 -13.51 -11.68 10.80
C PHE A 79 -12.90 -10.50 11.59
N GLY A 80 -12.32 -9.51 10.92
CA GLY A 80 -11.89 -8.28 11.57
C GLY A 80 -10.88 -8.49 12.71
N SER A 81 -10.10 -9.55 12.62
CA SER A 81 -9.19 -10.01 13.63
C SER A 81 -7.98 -9.08 13.77
N ILE A 82 -7.36 -9.18 14.91
CA ILE A 82 -6.08 -8.57 15.23
C ILE A 82 -5.01 -9.37 14.51
N VAL A 83 -4.02 -8.69 13.88
CA VAL A 83 -2.83 -9.37 13.39
C VAL A 83 -1.94 -9.67 14.58
N GLU A 84 -1.70 -10.95 14.81
CA GLU A 84 -0.77 -11.42 15.80
C GLU A 84 0.51 -11.88 15.09
N LYS A 85 1.66 -11.36 15.56
CA LYS A 85 2.98 -11.83 15.17
C LYS A 85 3.68 -12.39 16.39
N VAL A 86 4.12 -13.62 16.28
CA VAL A 86 4.88 -14.32 17.32
C VAL A 86 6.32 -14.46 16.84
N ASP A 87 7.26 -13.88 17.59
CA ASP A 87 8.68 -13.99 17.37
C ASP A 87 9.33 -14.80 18.47
N ALA A 88 10.23 -15.72 18.12
CA ALA A 88 11.06 -16.45 19.06
C ALA A 88 12.52 -16.07 18.87
N ASP A 89 13.21 -15.77 19.97
CA ASP A 89 14.64 -15.52 19.95
C ASP A 89 15.40 -16.81 19.60
N LEU A 90 16.55 -16.65 18.94
CA LEU A 90 17.44 -17.77 18.67
C LEU A 90 17.96 -18.35 19.98
N PRO A 91 18.02 -19.69 20.10
CA PRO A 91 18.68 -20.31 21.24
C PRO A 91 20.18 -19.99 21.22
N ASN A 92 20.76 -19.83 22.41
CA ASN A 92 22.20 -19.69 22.53
C ASN A 92 22.91 -20.97 22.07
N VAL A 93 23.97 -20.82 21.30
CA VAL A 93 24.85 -21.92 20.91
C VAL A 93 26.02 -21.92 21.87
N GLU A 94 26.20 -23.01 22.58
CA GLU A 94 27.35 -23.21 23.49
C GLU A 94 28.31 -24.21 22.89
N GLU A 95 29.60 -24.00 23.16
CA GLU A 95 30.64 -24.94 22.75
C GLU A 95 30.55 -26.21 23.63
N ASN A 96 30.59 -27.37 23.01
CA ASN A 96 30.49 -28.64 23.72
C ASN A 96 31.88 -29.20 24.08
N ASP A 97 32.06 -29.46 25.37
CA ASP A 97 33.33 -29.98 25.92
C ASP A 97 33.62 -31.45 25.57
N SER A 98 32.81 -32.13 24.71
CA SER A 98 32.90 -33.59 24.46
C SER A 98 34.29 -34.11 24.00
N TRP A 99 35.13 -33.22 23.42
CA TRP A 99 36.48 -33.53 22.99
C TRP A 99 37.54 -33.20 24.08
N ASN A 100 37.18 -32.49 25.15
CA ASN A 100 38.07 -32.03 26.20
C ASN A 100 37.54 -32.33 27.60
N LEU A 101 36.94 -33.51 27.77
CA LEU A 101 36.42 -33.96 29.06
C LEU A 101 37.55 -34.12 30.09
N GLN A 102 37.35 -33.60 31.29
CA GLN A 102 38.31 -33.60 32.38
C GLN A 102 37.82 -34.53 33.48
N ASP A 103 38.75 -35.35 34.01
CA ASP A 103 38.46 -36.23 35.14
C ASP A 103 38.14 -35.41 36.39
N GLY A 104 37.06 -35.76 37.08
CA GLY A 104 36.60 -35.09 38.29
C GLY A 104 35.77 -33.80 38.03
N LYS A 105 35.52 -33.36 36.77
CA LYS A 105 34.62 -32.27 36.44
C LYS A 105 33.18 -32.78 36.31
N SER A 106 32.25 -32.08 36.94
CA SER A 106 30.81 -32.33 36.78
C SER A 106 30.26 -31.60 35.56
N TYR A 107 29.49 -32.30 34.73
CA TYR A 107 28.79 -31.78 33.54
C TYR A 107 27.28 -31.89 33.82
N ASP A 108 26.65 -30.73 34.03
CA ASP A 108 25.21 -30.68 34.35
C ASP A 108 24.39 -30.88 33.11
N GLN A 109 23.46 -31.88 33.10
CA GLN A 109 22.57 -32.22 32.00
C GLN A 109 21.12 -31.77 32.24
N ASP A 110 20.80 -31.30 33.45
CA ASP A 110 19.43 -30.98 33.86
C ASP A 110 19.11 -29.48 33.80
N ILE A 111 19.84 -28.72 32.94
CA ILE A 111 19.59 -27.31 32.73
C ILE A 111 18.41 -27.13 31.78
N PHE A 112 17.36 -26.43 32.23
CA PHE A 112 16.21 -26.07 31.39
C PHE A 112 16.47 -24.75 30.64
N TYR A 113 16.60 -24.82 29.28
CA TYR A 113 16.77 -23.70 28.41
C TYR A 113 15.40 -23.23 27.90
N GLN A 114 14.85 -22.21 28.51
CA GLN A 114 13.56 -21.67 28.09
C GLN A 114 13.71 -20.78 26.86
N PRO A 115 12.98 -21.05 25.74
CA PRO A 115 12.95 -20.13 24.59
C PRO A 115 12.25 -18.83 24.97
N LYS A 116 12.82 -17.71 24.57
CA LYS A 116 12.18 -16.40 24.71
C LYS A 116 11.25 -16.17 23.53
N VAL A 117 9.98 -16.02 23.82
CA VAL A 117 8.94 -15.77 22.81
C VAL A 117 8.29 -14.42 23.11
N SER A 118 8.12 -13.61 22.08
CA SER A 118 7.39 -12.34 22.15
C SER A 118 6.23 -12.35 21.16
N ALA A 119 5.10 -11.77 21.56
CA ALA A 119 3.94 -11.61 20.68
C ALA A 119 3.61 -10.12 20.54
N LYS A 120 3.31 -9.70 19.32
CA LYS A 120 2.83 -8.35 18.99
C LYS A 120 1.46 -8.43 18.35
N PHE A 121 0.60 -7.48 18.75
CA PHE A 121 -0.77 -7.39 18.26
C PHE A 121 -0.98 -6.05 17.55
N PHE A 122 -1.47 -6.09 16.32
CA PHE A 122 -1.79 -4.91 15.51
C PHE A 122 -3.30 -4.86 15.27
N ASN A 123 -3.93 -3.76 15.70
CA ASN A 123 -5.39 -3.59 15.64
C ASN A 123 -5.82 -2.23 15.06
N SER A 124 -4.93 -1.51 14.42
CA SER A 124 -5.25 -0.21 13.83
C SER A 124 -6.20 -0.34 12.64
N LYS A 125 -7.38 0.28 12.75
CA LYS A 125 -8.43 0.25 11.73
C LYS A 125 -8.91 1.65 11.41
N ILE A 126 -9.25 1.88 10.13
CA ILE A 126 -9.93 3.09 9.65
C ILE A 126 -11.12 2.63 8.79
N THR A 127 -12.30 3.19 9.03
CA THR A 127 -13.43 3.02 8.12
C THR A 127 -13.47 4.21 7.17
N PHE A 128 -13.36 3.93 5.88
CA PHE A 128 -13.56 4.91 4.83
C PHE A 128 -15.02 4.91 4.38
N ASP A 129 -15.56 6.09 4.13
CA ASP A 129 -16.89 6.31 3.59
C ASP A 129 -16.78 7.11 2.29
N ILE A 130 -17.35 6.58 1.22
CA ILE A 130 -17.39 7.22 -0.10
C ILE A 130 -18.86 7.56 -0.38
N PRO A 131 -19.32 8.75 0.03
CA PRO A 131 -20.68 9.18 -0.22
C PRO A 131 -20.84 9.62 -1.68
N MET A 132 -21.96 9.26 -2.29
CA MET A 132 -22.34 9.70 -3.62
C MET A 132 -23.84 9.95 -3.69
N SER A 133 -24.24 11.12 -4.17
CA SER A 133 -25.63 11.50 -4.29
C SER A 133 -26.04 11.68 -5.76
N PHE A 134 -27.27 11.32 -6.08
CA PHE A 134 -27.87 11.50 -7.40
C PHE A 134 -29.38 11.72 -7.25
N THR A 135 -29.96 12.46 -8.19
CA THR A 135 -31.37 12.86 -8.14
C THR A 135 -32.28 11.80 -8.77
N LYS A 136 -33.54 11.77 -8.37
CA LYS A 136 -34.59 10.91 -8.99
C LYS A 136 -34.70 11.17 -10.50
N MET A 137 -34.54 12.42 -10.94
CA MET A 137 -34.55 12.78 -12.36
C MET A 137 -33.39 12.19 -13.14
N GLN A 138 -32.17 12.13 -12.57
CA GLN A 138 -31.02 11.48 -13.22
C GLN A 138 -31.25 9.98 -13.41
N VAL A 139 -31.88 9.33 -12.43
CA VAL A 139 -32.24 7.90 -12.56
C VAL A 139 -33.30 7.70 -13.64
N LYS A 140 -34.36 8.52 -13.63
CA LYS A 140 -35.39 8.44 -14.68
C LYS A 140 -34.82 8.68 -16.07
N SER A 141 -33.96 9.67 -16.26
CA SER A 141 -33.35 9.95 -17.56
C SER A 141 -32.38 8.84 -18.02
N ALA A 142 -31.77 8.09 -17.09
CA ALA A 142 -30.94 6.93 -17.46
C ALA A 142 -31.73 5.82 -18.18
N PHE A 143 -33.05 5.71 -17.94
CA PHE A 143 -33.90 4.74 -18.62
C PHE A 143 -34.44 5.21 -19.98
N ASN A 144 -34.06 6.39 -20.46
CA ASN A 144 -34.49 6.87 -21.77
C ASN A 144 -33.85 6.08 -22.94
N SER A 145 -32.64 5.55 -22.73
CA SER A 145 -31.97 4.70 -23.71
C SER A 145 -30.97 3.74 -23.08
N ALA A 146 -30.63 2.68 -23.81
CA ALA A 146 -29.60 1.73 -23.41
C ALA A 146 -28.22 2.41 -23.19
N THR A 147 -27.89 3.40 -24.01
CA THR A 147 -26.64 4.16 -23.91
C THR A 147 -26.59 5.01 -22.64
N GLU A 148 -27.69 5.68 -22.30
CA GLU A 148 -27.77 6.50 -21.08
C GLU A 148 -27.74 5.65 -19.81
N LEU A 149 -28.43 4.51 -19.79
CA LEU A 149 -28.36 3.56 -18.69
C LEU A 149 -26.94 3.02 -18.47
N ASN A 150 -26.28 2.61 -19.55
CA ASN A 150 -24.90 2.14 -19.50
C ASN A 150 -23.94 3.24 -18.99
N SER A 151 -24.10 4.46 -19.49
CA SER A 151 -23.28 5.61 -19.06
C SER A 151 -23.48 5.93 -17.59
N PHE A 152 -24.73 5.91 -17.11
CA PHE A 152 -25.06 6.16 -15.71
C PHE A 152 -24.42 5.12 -14.78
N LEU A 153 -24.62 3.83 -15.06
CA LEU A 153 -24.03 2.75 -14.25
C LEU A 153 -22.49 2.74 -14.27
N SER A 154 -21.91 2.95 -15.45
CA SER A 154 -20.45 3.04 -15.60
C SER A 154 -19.86 4.23 -14.83
N MET A 155 -20.55 5.37 -14.84
CA MET A 155 -20.16 6.54 -14.07
C MET A 155 -20.17 6.26 -12.56
N LEU A 156 -21.23 5.64 -12.05
CA LEU A 156 -21.34 5.29 -10.63
C LEU A 156 -20.18 4.39 -10.20
N MET A 157 -19.94 3.31 -10.94
CA MET A 157 -18.88 2.34 -10.63
C MET A 157 -17.50 2.97 -10.71
N THR A 158 -17.22 3.71 -11.78
CA THR A 158 -15.91 4.32 -12.00
C THR A 158 -15.58 5.35 -10.91
N LYS A 159 -16.54 6.18 -10.52
CA LYS A 159 -16.31 7.18 -9.47
C LYS A 159 -16.02 6.54 -8.12
N VAL A 160 -16.78 5.52 -7.72
CA VAL A 160 -16.55 4.81 -6.46
C VAL A 160 -15.21 4.09 -6.48
N GLN A 161 -14.89 3.40 -7.59
CA GLN A 161 -13.64 2.69 -7.76
C GLN A 161 -12.43 3.62 -7.69
N ASN A 162 -12.47 4.74 -8.42
CA ASN A 162 -11.39 5.72 -8.41
C ASN A 162 -11.19 6.34 -7.01
N ALA A 163 -12.29 6.69 -6.33
CA ALA A 163 -12.20 7.21 -4.97
C ALA A 163 -11.61 6.19 -4.00
N ALA A 164 -12.01 4.93 -4.08
CA ALA A 164 -11.45 3.85 -3.27
C ALA A 164 -9.95 3.63 -3.56
N THR A 165 -9.55 3.65 -4.84
CA THR A 165 -8.15 3.50 -5.25
C THR A 165 -7.30 4.63 -4.71
N VAL A 166 -7.71 5.89 -4.87
CA VAL A 166 -6.96 7.06 -4.37
C VAL A 166 -6.80 7.01 -2.84
N ASN A 167 -7.86 6.63 -2.12
CA ASN A 167 -7.78 6.52 -0.66
C ASN A 167 -6.86 5.39 -0.20
N LEU A 168 -6.88 4.24 -0.89
CA LEU A 168 -5.97 3.13 -0.58
C LEU A 168 -4.52 3.46 -0.90
N ASP A 169 -4.24 4.11 -2.04
CA ASP A 169 -2.92 4.64 -2.38
C ASP A 169 -2.41 5.59 -1.30
N GLY A 170 -3.26 6.53 -0.88
CA GLY A 170 -2.93 7.46 0.20
C GLY A 170 -2.62 6.74 1.52
N LEU A 171 -3.37 5.69 1.87
CA LEU A 171 -3.12 4.91 3.09
C LEU A 171 -1.81 4.12 3.01
N ILE A 172 -1.51 3.51 1.87
CA ILE A 172 -0.25 2.79 1.64
C ILE A 172 0.93 3.75 1.80
N MET A 173 0.91 4.89 1.10
CA MET A 173 1.97 5.89 1.18
C MET A 173 2.11 6.44 2.59
N LYS A 174 1.00 6.71 3.28
CA LYS A 174 1.01 7.13 4.69
C LYS A 174 1.66 6.09 5.60
N THR A 175 1.39 4.80 5.37
CA THR A 175 1.97 3.70 6.17
C THR A 175 3.48 3.61 5.96
N ILE A 176 3.95 3.68 4.70
CA ILE A 176 5.38 3.70 4.35
C ILE A 176 6.06 4.94 4.96
N ASN A 177 5.47 6.13 4.80
CA ASN A 177 6.05 7.37 5.30
C ASN A 177 6.12 7.41 6.83
N ASN A 178 5.11 6.87 7.52
CA ASN A 178 5.13 6.73 8.98
C ASN A 178 6.27 5.82 9.44
N PHE A 179 6.48 4.68 8.76
CA PHE A 179 7.58 3.79 9.08
C PHE A 179 8.93 4.47 8.81
N THR A 180 9.07 5.10 7.64
CA THR A 180 10.28 5.86 7.28
C THR A 180 10.59 6.92 8.32
N ALA A 181 9.59 7.69 8.76
CA ALA A 181 9.76 8.72 9.80
C ALA A 181 10.21 8.11 11.14
N GLN A 182 9.64 6.98 11.55
CA GLN A 182 10.05 6.29 12.78
C GLN A 182 11.50 5.80 12.71
N VAL A 183 11.91 5.25 11.56
CA VAL A 183 13.30 4.79 11.35
C VAL A 183 14.29 5.96 11.35
N VAL A 184 13.97 7.04 10.63
CA VAL A 184 14.81 8.25 10.58
C VAL A 184 14.93 8.89 11.96
N HIS A 185 13.82 8.97 12.72
CA HIS A 185 13.84 9.51 14.07
C HIS A 185 14.65 8.65 15.04
N ALA A 186 14.46 7.34 15.00
CA ALA A 186 15.18 6.41 15.87
C ALA A 186 16.69 6.40 15.56
N ASN A 187 17.06 6.57 14.28
CA ASN A 187 18.43 6.59 13.76
C ASN A 187 19.33 5.51 14.38
N LYS A 188 18.83 4.27 14.45
CA LYS A 188 19.53 3.14 15.06
C LYS A 188 20.17 2.25 14.01
N GLY A 189 21.33 1.69 14.35
CA GLY A 189 22.02 0.71 13.52
C GLY A 189 22.39 1.22 12.12
N LEU A 190 22.13 0.40 11.10
CA LEU A 190 22.37 0.71 9.69
C LEU A 190 21.04 0.88 8.90
N GLN A 191 20.04 1.46 9.54
CA GLN A 191 18.72 1.63 8.94
C GLN A 191 18.62 2.89 8.07
N THR A 192 19.46 3.90 8.30
CA THR A 192 19.49 5.14 7.53
C THR A 192 20.82 5.29 6.83
N ILE A 193 20.82 5.22 5.50
CA ILE A 193 22.04 5.24 4.68
C ILE A 193 22.04 6.49 3.82
N ASN A 194 22.96 7.42 4.13
CA ASN A 194 23.19 8.58 3.28
C ASN A 194 24.14 8.23 2.14
N LEU A 195 23.59 7.92 0.96
CA LEU A 195 24.33 7.53 -0.22
C LEU A 195 25.26 8.63 -0.72
N LEU A 196 24.86 9.90 -0.59
CA LEU A 196 25.68 11.03 -1.01
C LEU A 196 26.91 11.19 -0.12
N SER A 197 26.73 11.10 1.20
CA SER A 197 27.86 11.13 2.14
C SER A 197 28.82 9.97 1.88
N LEU A 198 28.28 8.77 1.70
CA LEU A 198 29.09 7.59 1.43
C LEU A 198 29.87 7.70 0.11
N TYR A 199 29.26 8.25 -0.93
CA TYR A 199 29.92 8.53 -2.21
C TYR A 199 31.05 9.53 -2.06
N ASN A 200 30.79 10.69 -1.44
CA ASN A 200 31.80 11.74 -1.23
C ASN A 200 32.97 11.25 -0.36
N ASP A 201 32.68 10.47 0.68
CA ASP A 201 33.71 9.89 1.54
C ASP A 201 34.59 8.85 0.81
N THR A 202 34.01 8.10 -0.13
CA THR A 202 34.70 7.05 -0.87
C THR A 202 35.52 7.63 -2.03
N THR A 203 35.01 8.65 -2.72
CA THR A 203 35.64 9.23 -3.91
C THR A 203 36.50 10.44 -3.62
N GLY A 204 36.30 11.09 -2.46
CA GLY A 204 36.92 12.38 -2.13
C GLY A 204 36.30 13.57 -2.84
N GLU A 205 35.17 13.37 -3.53
CA GLU A 205 34.40 14.45 -4.18
C GLU A 205 33.54 15.23 -3.19
N ASN A 206 33.06 16.40 -3.61
CA ASN A 206 32.13 17.25 -2.86
C ASN A 206 30.85 17.45 -3.68
N LEU A 207 30.18 16.35 -4.06
CA LEU A 207 28.93 16.39 -4.76
C LEU A 207 27.82 16.86 -3.82
N THR A 208 26.93 17.74 -4.30
CA THR A 208 25.78 18.24 -3.55
C THR A 208 24.50 17.48 -3.92
N SER A 209 23.52 17.45 -3.01
CA SER A 209 22.23 16.79 -3.22
C SER A 209 21.51 17.28 -4.49
N ALA A 210 21.61 18.58 -4.80
CA ALA A 210 21.01 19.18 -6.00
C ALA A 210 21.57 18.63 -7.32
N LYS A 211 22.81 18.13 -7.32
CA LYS A 211 23.50 17.60 -8.51
C LYS A 211 23.58 16.07 -8.52
N ALA A 212 23.19 15.41 -7.46
CA ALA A 212 23.36 13.98 -7.28
C ALA A 212 22.65 13.16 -8.39
N LEU A 213 21.40 13.47 -8.70
CA LEU A 213 20.63 12.74 -9.72
C LEU A 213 21.05 13.02 -11.16
N THR A 214 21.93 14.03 -11.39
CA THR A 214 22.49 14.34 -12.71
C THR A 214 23.92 13.85 -12.88
N ASN A 215 24.52 13.24 -11.86
CA ASN A 215 25.88 12.71 -11.90
C ASN A 215 25.87 11.19 -12.18
N PRO A 216 26.34 10.73 -13.36
CA PRO A 216 26.33 9.30 -13.72
C PRO A 216 27.13 8.43 -12.75
N ALA A 217 28.29 8.93 -12.25
CA ALA A 217 29.14 8.18 -11.33
C ALA A 217 28.43 7.94 -9.98
N PHE A 218 27.73 8.96 -9.47
CA PHE A 218 26.90 8.82 -8.27
C PHE A 218 25.75 7.81 -8.48
N ILE A 219 25.06 7.87 -9.62
CA ILE A 219 23.96 6.94 -9.92
C ILE A 219 24.46 5.49 -9.97
N LYS A 220 25.60 5.23 -10.60
CA LYS A 220 26.26 3.90 -10.60
C LYS A 220 26.59 3.43 -9.20
N PHE A 221 27.19 4.30 -8.39
CA PHE A 221 27.53 4.01 -7.00
C PHE A 221 26.31 3.73 -6.14
N ALA A 222 25.23 4.53 -6.28
CA ALA A 222 23.99 4.36 -5.55
C ALA A 222 23.32 3.00 -5.86
N ASN A 223 23.26 2.62 -7.14
CA ASN A 223 22.72 1.32 -7.56
C ASN A 223 23.53 0.15 -7.00
N LEU A 224 24.86 0.21 -7.08
CA LEU A 224 25.75 -0.81 -6.52
C LEU A 224 25.56 -0.93 -5.00
N THR A 225 25.45 0.21 -4.32
CA THR A 225 25.26 0.24 -2.86
C THR A 225 23.89 -0.35 -2.48
N ILE A 226 22.81 0.04 -3.15
CA ILE A 226 21.47 -0.52 -2.90
C ILE A 226 21.47 -2.04 -3.07
N ASN A 227 22.03 -2.56 -4.17
CA ASN A 227 22.14 -4.00 -4.40
C ASN A 227 22.96 -4.70 -3.30
N SER A 228 24.08 -4.10 -2.88
CA SER A 228 24.88 -4.63 -1.76
C SER A 228 24.10 -4.70 -0.45
N TYR A 229 23.22 -3.72 -0.17
CA TYR A 229 22.36 -3.75 1.01
C TYR A 229 21.24 -4.79 0.88
N ARG A 230 20.73 -5.06 -0.32
CA ARG A 230 19.79 -6.17 -0.56
C ARG A 230 20.40 -7.53 -0.19
N ASP A 231 21.67 -7.74 -0.53
CA ASP A 231 22.40 -8.97 -0.15
C ASP A 231 22.69 -9.03 1.35
N ARG A 232 22.99 -7.89 1.98
CA ARG A 232 23.27 -7.83 3.42
C ARG A 232 22.02 -8.10 4.26
N ILE A 233 20.87 -7.54 3.88
CA ILE A 233 19.60 -7.74 4.60
C ILE A 233 19.10 -9.20 4.47
N ALA A 234 19.55 -9.94 3.46
CA ALA A 234 19.23 -11.36 3.30
C ALA A 234 19.97 -12.25 4.32
N LYS A 235 20.96 -11.71 5.02
CA LYS A 235 21.66 -12.40 6.11
C LYS A 235 21.10 -12.01 7.46
N MET A 236 21.06 -12.97 8.37
CA MET A 236 20.58 -12.72 9.73
C MET A 236 21.43 -11.67 10.44
N SER A 237 20.78 -10.60 10.92
CA SER A 237 21.42 -9.46 11.58
C SER A 237 20.42 -8.72 12.46
N THR A 238 20.96 -8.01 13.45
CA THR A 238 20.20 -7.07 14.31
C THR A 238 20.33 -5.61 13.83
N LEU A 239 21.09 -5.35 12.76
CA LEU A 239 21.49 -4.00 12.35
C LEU A 239 20.42 -3.25 11.55
N PHE A 240 19.47 -3.96 10.96
CA PHE A 240 18.53 -3.39 9.99
C PHE A 240 17.10 -3.24 10.53
N ASN A 241 16.88 -3.44 11.83
CA ASN A 241 15.60 -3.23 12.50
C ASN A 241 15.77 -2.41 13.77
N ALA A 242 14.74 -1.66 14.15
CA ALA A 242 14.76 -0.78 15.31
C ALA A 242 14.68 -1.56 16.64
N GLY A 243 14.12 -2.77 16.61
CA GLY A 243 13.99 -3.64 17.78
C GLY A 243 15.29 -4.35 18.19
N GLY A 244 16.33 -4.33 17.34
CA GLY A 244 17.58 -5.06 17.60
C GLY A 244 17.41 -6.58 17.62
N VAL A 245 16.39 -7.11 16.92
CA VAL A 245 16.07 -8.53 16.87
C VAL A 245 16.83 -9.19 15.69
N ASN A 246 17.24 -10.43 15.86
CA ASN A 246 17.85 -11.21 14.80
C ASN A 246 16.84 -11.51 13.70
N LYS A 247 16.94 -10.83 12.55
CA LYS A 247 16.05 -10.98 11.39
C LYS A 247 16.86 -11.09 10.11
N PHE A 248 16.28 -11.77 9.12
CA PHE A 248 16.79 -11.84 7.77
C PHE A 248 15.63 -11.72 6.79
N THR A 249 15.89 -11.12 5.62
CA THR A 249 14.88 -10.93 4.58
C THR A 249 15.37 -11.54 3.29
N PRO A 250 14.90 -12.72 2.90
CA PRO A 250 15.25 -13.33 1.62
C PRO A 250 14.89 -12.42 0.45
N LEU A 251 15.61 -12.52 -0.66
CA LEU A 251 15.42 -11.65 -1.83
C LEU A 251 13.96 -11.65 -2.35
N ALA A 252 13.27 -12.78 -2.24
CA ALA A 252 11.87 -12.91 -2.63
C ALA A 252 10.89 -12.12 -1.75
N ASN A 253 11.27 -11.83 -0.50
CA ASN A 253 10.47 -11.10 0.46
C ASN A 253 10.90 -9.64 0.61
N GLN A 254 11.82 -9.17 -0.24
CA GLN A 254 12.27 -7.79 -0.22
C GLN A 254 11.37 -6.91 -1.08
N HIS A 255 10.87 -5.83 -0.49
CA HIS A 255 10.27 -4.72 -1.22
C HIS A 255 11.25 -3.56 -1.29
N LEU A 256 11.53 -3.11 -2.50
CA LEU A 256 12.31 -1.91 -2.77
C LEU A 256 11.39 -0.88 -3.42
N VAL A 257 11.26 0.28 -2.81
CA VAL A 257 10.51 1.41 -3.36
C VAL A 257 11.46 2.58 -3.55
N VAL A 258 11.48 3.15 -4.75
CA VAL A 258 12.39 4.25 -5.10
C VAL A 258 11.64 5.42 -5.74
N LEU A 259 12.21 6.63 -5.68
CA LEU A 259 11.68 7.76 -6.42
C LEU A 259 11.79 7.52 -7.93
N SER A 260 10.75 7.90 -8.68
CA SER A 260 10.70 7.77 -10.15
C SER A 260 11.82 8.52 -10.87
N ASP A 261 12.26 9.66 -10.33
CA ASP A 261 13.38 10.43 -10.87
C ASP A 261 14.68 9.66 -10.79
N PHE A 262 14.95 8.98 -9.67
CA PHE A 262 16.11 8.12 -9.53
C PHE A 262 16.00 6.88 -10.43
N ALA A 263 14.83 6.25 -10.49
CA ALA A 263 14.61 5.11 -11.38
C ALA A 263 14.83 5.47 -12.84
N SER A 264 14.38 6.65 -13.27
CA SER A 264 14.58 7.17 -14.62
C SER A 264 16.05 7.52 -14.90
N ALA A 265 16.71 8.20 -13.96
CA ALA A 265 18.14 8.50 -14.07
C ALA A 265 18.99 7.22 -14.15
N SER A 266 18.65 6.21 -13.34
CA SER A 266 19.31 4.90 -13.39
C SER A 266 19.18 4.24 -14.77
N LYS A 267 17.98 4.26 -15.37
CA LYS A 267 17.79 3.74 -16.74
C LYS A 267 18.62 4.48 -17.75
N VAL A 268 18.61 5.82 -17.74
CA VAL A 268 19.34 6.65 -18.72
C VAL A 268 20.85 6.44 -18.61
N TYR A 269 21.40 6.48 -17.40
CA TYR A 269 22.86 6.45 -17.22
C TYR A 269 23.47 5.04 -17.16
N LEU A 270 22.69 4.02 -16.84
CA LEU A 270 23.17 2.65 -16.78
C LEU A 270 22.93 1.89 -18.07
N GLU A 271 21.77 2.06 -18.70
CA GLU A 271 21.40 1.35 -19.93
C GLU A 271 22.12 1.92 -21.16
N ALA A 272 22.42 3.22 -21.18
CA ALA A 272 23.09 3.87 -22.30
C ALA A 272 24.58 3.49 -22.44
N GLU A 273 25.25 3.07 -21.35
CA GLU A 273 26.69 2.84 -21.31
C GLU A 273 27.08 1.36 -21.19
N THR A 274 26.15 0.42 -21.08
CA THR A 274 26.48 -0.97 -20.74
C THR A 274 26.02 -1.96 -21.79
N TYR A 275 26.94 -2.77 -22.32
CA TYR A 275 26.67 -3.86 -23.28
C TYR A 275 25.83 -5.01 -22.66
N ASN A 276 25.88 -5.20 -21.33
CA ASN A 276 25.12 -6.19 -20.57
C ASN A 276 24.16 -5.51 -19.60
N GLN A 277 22.99 -5.17 -20.06
CA GLN A 277 21.95 -4.44 -19.29
C GLN A 277 21.45 -5.20 -18.06
N ASP A 278 21.45 -6.54 -18.08
CA ASP A 278 20.88 -7.37 -17.00
C ASP A 278 21.72 -7.38 -15.71
N ASN A 279 23.00 -7.11 -15.79
CA ASN A 279 23.91 -7.14 -14.62
C ASN A 279 23.94 -5.86 -13.79
N VAL A 280 23.36 -4.77 -14.29
CA VAL A 280 23.44 -3.44 -13.65
C VAL A 280 22.07 -2.94 -13.19
N LYS A 281 20.99 -3.60 -13.61
CA LYS A 281 19.62 -3.24 -13.23
C LYS A 281 19.35 -3.50 -11.76
N ILE A 282 18.70 -2.53 -11.09
CA ILE A 282 17.93 -2.82 -9.91
C ILE A 282 16.72 -3.65 -10.39
N SER A 283 16.67 -4.91 -10.00
CA SER A 283 15.53 -5.78 -10.31
C SER A 283 14.45 -5.66 -9.23
N ASN A 284 13.19 -5.84 -9.61
CA ASN A 284 12.05 -5.88 -8.69
C ASN A 284 11.99 -4.69 -7.73
N TYR A 285 11.61 -3.54 -8.26
CA TYR A 285 11.33 -2.34 -7.47
C TYR A 285 10.03 -1.69 -7.91
N ASP A 286 9.38 -1.03 -6.97
CA ASP A 286 8.28 -0.12 -7.22
C ASP A 286 8.81 1.31 -7.30
N SER A 287 8.21 2.15 -8.12
CA SER A 287 8.58 3.56 -8.21
C SER A 287 7.42 4.47 -7.83
N VAL A 288 7.74 5.51 -7.07
CA VAL A 288 6.78 6.52 -6.64
C VAL A 288 7.18 7.90 -7.17
N PRO A 289 6.23 8.72 -7.63
CA PRO A 289 6.54 10.05 -8.16
C PRO A 289 6.94 11.04 -7.05
N TYR A 290 6.47 10.84 -5.85
CA TYR A 290 6.78 11.63 -4.63
C TYR A 290 6.39 10.82 -3.39
N TRP A 291 7.01 11.14 -2.24
CA TRP A 291 6.71 10.45 -0.98
C TRP A 291 5.46 11.01 -0.30
N GLN A 292 5.30 12.35 -0.32
CA GLN A 292 4.19 13.02 0.32
C GLN A 292 3.77 14.26 -0.47
N GLY A 293 2.50 14.65 -0.34
CA GLY A 293 1.96 15.84 -0.97
C GLY A 293 1.00 15.56 -2.12
N THR A 294 0.67 16.60 -2.86
CA THR A 294 -0.32 16.59 -3.95
C THR A 294 0.31 16.57 -5.34
N GLY A 295 1.63 16.48 -5.44
CA GLY A 295 2.34 16.57 -6.70
C GLY A 295 2.30 17.97 -7.35
N THR A 296 2.06 19.04 -6.59
CA THR A 296 2.03 20.41 -7.11
C THR A 296 3.42 21.00 -7.31
N LYS A 297 4.43 20.42 -6.67
CA LYS A 297 5.84 20.81 -6.80
C LYS A 297 6.66 19.55 -7.09
N TYR A 298 7.53 19.64 -8.09
CA TYR A 298 8.33 18.51 -8.58
C TYR A 298 9.84 18.71 -8.43
N GLY A 299 10.29 19.71 -7.67
CA GLY A 299 11.70 19.83 -7.32
C GLY A 299 12.15 18.67 -6.41
N PHE A 300 13.40 18.21 -6.55
CA PHE A 300 13.92 17.07 -5.78
C PHE A 300 13.68 17.19 -4.26
N ASN A 301 13.85 18.38 -3.69
CA ASN A 301 13.61 18.61 -2.26
C ASN A 301 12.13 18.49 -1.87
N ASP A 302 11.20 18.70 -2.80
CA ASP A 302 9.76 18.59 -2.54
C ASP A 302 9.29 17.14 -2.68
N ILE A 303 9.68 16.45 -3.76
CA ILE A 303 9.26 15.06 -4.02
C ILE A 303 9.91 14.05 -3.08
N SER A 304 11.12 14.37 -2.58
CA SER A 304 11.89 13.51 -1.66
C SER A 304 11.62 13.80 -0.18
N LYS A 305 10.67 14.70 0.13
CA LYS A 305 10.35 15.13 1.49
C LYS A 305 9.25 14.27 2.10
N ILE A 306 9.41 13.95 3.39
CA ILE A 306 8.33 13.54 4.28
C ILE A 306 8.21 14.54 5.44
N ASP A 307 6.98 14.68 5.95
CA ASP A 307 6.63 15.56 7.07
C ASP A 307 5.56 14.83 7.88
N VAL A 308 5.97 14.13 8.92
CA VAL A 308 5.14 13.17 9.64
C VAL A 308 5.26 13.38 11.13
N ALA A 309 4.13 13.55 11.79
CA ALA A 309 4.04 13.56 13.24
C ALA A 309 4.00 12.12 13.78
N ILE A 310 5.03 11.71 14.49
CA ILE A 310 5.10 10.41 15.15
C ILE A 310 4.83 10.54 16.65
N LYS A 311 4.22 9.51 17.23
CA LYS A 311 4.05 9.41 18.69
C LYS A 311 5.16 8.54 19.26
N ASP A 312 5.93 9.11 20.18
CA ASP A 312 6.89 8.41 21.01
C ASP A 312 6.43 8.51 22.48
N GLY A 313 5.75 7.48 22.93
CA GLY A 313 5.07 7.47 24.22
C GLY A 313 3.95 8.53 24.29
N ALA A 314 4.06 9.48 25.22
CA ALA A 314 3.12 10.58 25.41
C ALA A 314 3.45 11.81 24.53
N THR A 315 4.64 11.86 23.92
CA THR A 315 5.13 13.01 23.14
C THR A 315 4.82 12.82 21.66
N THR A 316 4.41 13.88 20.99
CA THR A 316 4.29 13.91 19.53
C THR A 316 5.48 14.70 18.99
N THR A 317 6.28 14.06 18.14
CA THR A 317 7.45 14.66 17.47
C THR A 317 7.19 14.77 15.98
N GLU A 318 7.38 15.95 15.43
CA GLU A 318 7.32 16.17 13.99
C GLU A 318 8.65 15.81 13.35
N VAL A 319 8.62 14.88 12.40
CA VAL A 319 9.79 14.42 11.65
C VAL A 319 9.70 14.96 10.24
N VAL A 320 10.54 15.96 9.95
CA VAL A 320 10.68 16.56 8.62
C VAL A 320 12.00 16.09 8.03
N GLN A 321 11.94 15.27 6.99
CA GLN A 321 13.12 14.75 6.31
C GLN A 321 13.03 14.96 4.81
N THR A 322 14.07 15.51 4.20
CA THR A 322 14.24 15.65 2.75
C THR A 322 15.32 14.70 2.24
N GLY A 323 15.36 14.49 0.94
CA GLY A 323 16.39 13.68 0.29
C GLY A 323 16.16 12.17 0.39
N ILE A 324 14.94 11.69 0.68
CA ILE A 324 14.64 10.26 0.68
C ILE A 324 14.61 9.78 -0.77
N LEU A 325 15.57 8.91 -1.10
CA LEU A 325 15.73 8.34 -2.44
C LEU A 325 14.94 7.06 -2.62
N GLY A 326 14.92 6.21 -1.61
CA GLY A 326 14.23 4.94 -1.61
C GLY A 326 14.18 4.29 -0.24
N VAL A 327 13.34 3.26 -0.13
CA VAL A 327 13.21 2.42 1.07
C VAL A 327 13.26 0.96 0.67
N LEU A 328 13.94 0.15 1.47
CA LEU A 328 14.04 -1.30 1.31
C LEU A 328 13.55 -1.96 2.59
N PHE A 329 12.57 -2.85 2.48
CA PHE A 329 11.95 -3.48 3.65
C PHE A 329 11.48 -4.91 3.39
N ASP A 330 11.22 -5.63 4.49
CA ASP A 330 10.60 -6.95 4.45
C ASP A 330 9.09 -6.84 4.16
N THR A 331 8.54 -7.78 3.39
CA THR A 331 7.08 -7.88 3.12
C THR A 331 6.24 -7.89 4.39
N ASN A 332 6.79 -8.37 5.50
CA ASN A 332 6.11 -8.43 6.78
C ASN A 332 6.32 -7.16 7.63
N ALA A 333 7.16 -6.20 7.19
CA ALA A 333 7.47 -5.01 7.97
C ALA A 333 6.26 -4.08 8.09
N LEU A 334 5.47 -3.98 7.03
CA LEU A 334 4.26 -3.18 6.99
C LEU A 334 3.20 -3.85 6.11
N GLY A 335 1.95 -3.54 6.36
CA GLY A 335 0.87 -4.06 5.56
C GLY A 335 -0.38 -3.20 5.63
N VAL A 336 -1.12 -3.19 4.52
CA VAL A 336 -2.43 -2.57 4.40
C VAL A 336 -3.40 -3.61 3.87
N SER A 337 -4.54 -3.78 4.53
CA SER A 337 -5.60 -4.67 4.12
C SER A 337 -6.92 -3.92 4.06
N CYS A 338 -7.78 -4.31 3.12
CA CYS A 338 -9.09 -3.71 2.96
C CYS A 338 -10.15 -4.80 3.08
N GLN A 339 -11.16 -4.59 3.92
CA GLN A 339 -12.16 -5.60 4.27
C GLN A 339 -13.55 -4.99 4.51
N ASN A 340 -14.55 -5.86 4.67
CA ASN A 340 -15.94 -5.50 4.97
C ASN A 340 -16.52 -4.43 4.04
N PRO A 341 -16.49 -4.61 2.72
CA PRO A 341 -17.16 -3.70 1.81
C PRO A 341 -18.68 -3.75 2.06
N ARG A 342 -19.26 -2.58 2.31
CA ARG A 342 -20.70 -2.44 2.57
C ARG A 342 -21.25 -1.18 1.93
N THR A 343 -22.45 -1.26 1.45
CA THR A 343 -23.13 -0.15 0.79
C THR A 343 -24.50 0.03 1.43
N THR A 344 -24.85 1.27 1.75
CA THR A 344 -26.16 1.65 2.26
C THR A 344 -26.67 2.85 1.49
N THR A 345 -27.96 2.85 1.16
CA THR A 345 -28.63 3.94 0.44
C THR A 345 -29.64 4.63 1.34
N ALA A 346 -29.57 5.95 1.41
CA ALA A 346 -30.56 6.80 2.06
C ALA A 346 -31.32 7.61 1.00
N VAL A 347 -32.62 7.82 1.24
CA VAL A 347 -33.49 8.61 0.38
C VAL A 347 -33.90 9.88 1.11
N ASN A 348 -33.72 11.03 0.46
CA ASN A 348 -34.26 12.28 0.92
C ASN A 348 -35.59 12.58 0.17
N ALA A 349 -36.68 12.36 0.83
CA ALA A 349 -38.00 12.51 0.22
C ALA A 349 -38.37 13.96 -0.12
N ARG A 350 -37.82 14.94 0.63
CA ARG A 350 -38.14 16.37 0.41
C ARG A 350 -37.41 16.95 -0.82
N ALA A 351 -36.16 16.52 -1.03
CA ALA A 351 -35.33 17.04 -2.11
C ALA A 351 -35.14 16.03 -3.26
N GLU A 352 -35.87 14.90 -3.22
CA GLU A 352 -35.91 13.86 -4.25
C GLU A 352 -34.55 13.37 -4.73
N PHE A 353 -33.61 13.14 -3.79
CA PHE A 353 -32.30 12.56 -4.11
C PHE A 353 -32.00 11.32 -3.25
N TYR A 354 -31.12 10.49 -3.80
CA TYR A 354 -30.55 9.33 -3.14
C TYR A 354 -29.11 9.61 -2.75
N THR A 355 -28.72 9.23 -1.55
CA THR A 355 -27.32 9.21 -1.14
C THR A 355 -26.88 7.79 -0.89
N ASN A 356 -25.86 7.39 -1.59
CA ASN A 356 -25.22 6.10 -1.45
C ASN A 356 -23.93 6.25 -0.65
N PHE A 357 -23.79 5.44 0.41
CA PHE A 357 -22.63 5.38 1.27
C PHE A 357 -21.91 4.06 1.01
N ASN A 358 -20.78 4.12 0.29
CA ASN A 358 -19.91 2.98 0.06
C ASN A 358 -18.83 2.98 1.12
N LYS A 359 -18.84 2.01 2.03
CA LYS A 359 -17.95 1.92 3.17
C LYS A 359 -17.05 0.69 3.05
N TYR A 360 -15.81 0.84 3.48
CA TYR A 360 -14.90 -0.28 3.68
C TYR A 360 -13.98 0.00 4.87
N ASP A 361 -13.56 -1.07 5.51
CA ASP A 361 -12.64 -1.00 6.63
C ASP A 361 -11.23 -1.31 6.12
N ALA A 362 -10.27 -0.45 6.41
CA ALA A 362 -8.87 -0.67 6.12
C ALA A 362 -8.11 -0.90 7.42
N MET A 363 -7.32 -1.97 7.45
CA MET A 363 -6.36 -2.23 8.51
C MET A 363 -4.96 -1.91 8.01
N TYR A 364 -4.11 -1.38 8.89
CA TYR A 364 -2.73 -1.08 8.58
C TYR A 364 -1.85 -1.29 9.80
N TYR A 365 -0.59 -1.68 9.57
CA TYR A 365 0.37 -1.84 10.63
C TYR A 365 1.80 -1.55 10.16
N ASN A 366 2.66 -1.22 11.12
CA ASN A 366 4.11 -1.10 10.99
C ASN A 366 4.77 -1.90 12.11
N ASP A 367 5.67 -2.81 11.76
CA ASP A 367 6.42 -3.61 12.72
C ASP A 367 7.90 -3.23 12.71
N LEU A 368 8.32 -2.46 13.70
CA LEU A 368 9.70 -1.98 13.85
C LEU A 368 10.73 -3.09 14.16
N ASN A 369 10.28 -4.32 14.42
CA ASN A 369 11.19 -5.46 14.59
C ASN A 369 11.59 -6.09 13.26
N GLU A 370 10.89 -5.76 12.18
CA GLU A 370 11.25 -6.23 10.85
C GLU A 370 12.30 -5.31 10.20
N ASN A 371 13.03 -5.86 9.24
CA ASN A 371 14.08 -5.13 8.55
C ASN A 371 13.50 -4.00 7.68
N PHE A 372 14.07 -2.79 7.85
CA PHE A 372 13.69 -1.60 7.09
C PHE A 372 14.91 -0.67 6.95
N ILE A 373 15.25 -0.30 5.72
CA ILE A 373 16.37 0.58 5.38
C ILE A 373 15.86 1.77 4.59
N VAL A 374 16.33 2.97 4.95
CA VAL A 374 16.05 4.22 4.24
C VAL A 374 17.33 4.68 3.54
N PHE A 375 17.26 4.84 2.23
CA PHE A 375 18.33 5.41 1.43
C PHE A 375 18.08 6.90 1.22
N MET A 376 19.08 7.72 1.55
CA MET A 376 18.98 9.16 1.52
C MET A 376 20.07 9.80 0.66
N VAL A 377 19.74 10.97 0.13
CA VAL A 377 20.65 11.90 -0.54
C VAL A 377 20.55 13.23 0.17
N ALA A 378 21.35 13.41 1.20
CA ALA A 378 21.36 14.62 2.00
C ALA A 378 22.79 15.17 2.11
N ASP A 379 22.93 16.50 2.02
CA ASP A 379 24.20 17.16 2.25
C ASP A 379 24.61 16.96 3.72
N LYS A 380 25.93 16.83 3.97
CA LYS A 380 26.42 16.80 5.36
C LYS A 380 26.04 18.10 6.04
N ALA A 381 25.46 18.03 7.23
CA ALA A 381 25.29 19.20 8.08
C ALA A 381 26.68 19.84 8.28
N LYS A 382 26.78 21.13 7.95
CA LYS A 382 28.01 21.91 8.14
C LYS A 382 28.32 22.11 9.61
#